data_2f0eac4f60906b93b988eceadfc947ba
#
_entry.id   2f0eac4f60906b93b988eceadfc947ba
#
_cell.length_a   1.000
_cell.length_b   1.000
_cell.length_c   1.000
_cell.angle_alpha   90.00
_cell.angle_beta   90.00
_cell.angle_gamma   90.00
#
_symmetry.space_group_name_H-M   'P 1'
#
loop_
_entity.id
_entity.type
_entity.pdbx_description
1 polymer ?
#
loop_
_entity_poly.entity_id
_entity_poly.type
_entity_poly.pdbx_seq_one_letter_code
_entity_poly.pdbx_strand_id
1 'polypeptide(L)'
;MGKKFVPRKTAPGTSDKHWIHTSRGGLNECILISGNSVIPNCVGYAWGRFYEILGSRPTLSRANAENWYGNTGDGYRRSNVPSLGAVICWAKGKVGVGSDGAGHVAIVEEIKPNGDIVTSNSGYKSKRFWMQTFTKASGYSMRGYTFQGFIHQPDAIEAPTTGTTDFVKTDGDVKTVTPYRVKITADSLRIRREPSTNSAITGVIEDHGVYTIVAEAHGPGATLWGKLKSGVGWISLDWAKKL
;
A
#
# COMPACT_ATOMS: atom_id res chain seq x y z
N MET A 1 -6.24 -17.47 1.26
CA MET A 1 -5.11 -17.30 0.32
C MET A 1 -5.21 -15.90 -0.23
N GLY A 2 -4.15 -15.08 -0.11
CA GLY A 2 -4.10 -13.74 -0.66
C GLY A 2 -4.16 -13.78 -2.20
N LYS A 3 -4.68 -12.73 -2.80
CA LYS A 3 -4.79 -12.62 -4.25
C LYS A 3 -3.41 -12.31 -4.84
N LYS A 4 -2.94 -13.14 -5.77
CA LYS A 4 -1.65 -12.91 -6.42
C LYS A 4 -1.69 -11.60 -7.22
N PHE A 5 -0.82 -10.66 -6.88
CA PHE A 5 -0.70 -9.38 -7.56
C PHE A 5 0.15 -9.50 -8.82
N VAL A 6 -0.35 -8.95 -9.92
CA VAL A 6 0.42 -8.82 -11.16
C VAL A 6 0.58 -7.33 -11.46
N PRO A 7 1.80 -6.78 -11.37
CA PRO A 7 2.05 -5.38 -11.67
C PRO A 7 1.71 -5.04 -13.13
N ARG A 8 1.03 -3.92 -13.34
CA ARG A 8 0.76 -3.41 -14.67
C ARG A 8 1.85 -2.42 -15.09
N LYS A 9 2.64 -2.80 -16.07
CA LYS A 9 3.75 -1.99 -16.60
C LYS A 9 3.45 -1.33 -17.94
N THR A 10 2.32 -1.70 -18.57
CA THR A 10 1.87 -1.19 -19.87
C THR A 10 0.42 -0.73 -19.81
N ALA A 11 0.05 0.19 -20.69
CA ALA A 11 -1.33 0.64 -20.81
C ALA A 11 -2.27 -0.54 -21.10
N PRO A 12 -3.50 -0.54 -20.54
CA PRO A 12 -4.51 -1.52 -20.91
C PRO A 12 -4.92 -1.36 -22.37
N GLY A 13 -5.26 -2.47 -23.00
CA GLY A 13 -5.79 -2.46 -24.36
C GLY A 13 -7.25 -2.00 -24.41
N THR A 14 -7.73 -1.68 -25.61
CA THR A 14 -9.13 -1.22 -25.84
C THR A 14 -10.17 -2.29 -25.52
N SER A 15 -9.79 -3.55 -25.52
CA SER A 15 -10.64 -4.69 -25.21
C SER A 15 -10.69 -5.05 -23.71
N ASP A 16 -9.93 -4.36 -22.88
CA ASP A 16 -9.91 -4.63 -21.44
C ASP A 16 -11.22 -4.21 -20.79
N LYS A 17 -11.94 -5.19 -20.25
CA LYS A 17 -13.28 -5.00 -19.67
C LYS A 17 -13.32 -4.11 -18.43
N HIS A 18 -12.20 -3.93 -17.73
CA HIS A 18 -12.12 -3.12 -16.53
C HIS A 18 -11.93 -1.64 -16.85
N TRP A 19 -11.48 -1.34 -18.08
CA TRP A 19 -11.12 -0.01 -18.54
C TRP A 19 -12.12 0.59 -19.51
N ILE A 20 -12.96 -0.24 -20.12
CA ILE A 20 -13.96 0.17 -21.09
C ILE A 20 -15.33 0.17 -20.42
N HIS A 21 -15.80 1.34 -20.11
CA HIS A 21 -17.17 1.51 -19.71
C HIS A 21 -17.99 2.18 -20.77
N THR A 22 -19.08 1.69 -20.96
CA THR A 22 -19.96 2.19 -21.94
C THR A 22 -20.66 3.36 -21.54
N SER A 23 -20.41 4.04 -20.66
CA SER A 23 -21.33 4.97 -20.67
C SER A 23 -21.46 5.98 -19.84
N ARG A 24 -22.02 6.60 -19.69
CA ARG A 24 -22.72 7.70 -19.08
C ARG A 24 -22.45 7.95 -17.59
N GLY A 25 -21.62 7.15 -17.00
CA GLY A 25 -21.09 7.45 -15.71
C GLY A 25 -20.21 8.62 -15.82
N GLY A 26 -19.83 9.56 -15.60
CA GLY A 26 -18.82 10.61 -15.79
C GLY A 26 -17.41 10.04 -15.94
N LEU A 27 -16.50 10.88 -16.22
CA LEU A 27 -15.09 10.58 -16.42
C LEU A 27 -14.43 9.78 -15.27
N ASN A 28 -14.98 9.88 -14.09
CA ASN A 28 -14.42 9.28 -12.89
C ASN A 28 -14.89 7.84 -12.64
N GLU A 29 -15.92 7.40 -13.33
CA GLU A 29 -16.45 6.05 -13.20
C GLU A 29 -15.93 5.12 -14.28
N CYS A 30 -15.54 5.64 -15.40
CA CYS A 30 -15.16 4.82 -16.53
C CYS A 30 -13.97 5.40 -17.28
N ILE A 31 -13.30 4.52 -17.98
CA ILE A 31 -12.31 4.88 -18.96
C ILE A 31 -13.07 5.12 -20.26
N LEU A 32 -13.17 6.35 -20.66
CA LEU A 32 -13.81 6.71 -21.89
C LEU A 32 -12.88 6.40 -23.06
N ILE A 33 -13.45 5.87 -24.10
CA ILE A 33 -12.79 5.79 -25.38
C ILE A 33 -12.95 7.13 -26.08
N SER A 34 -11.85 7.83 -26.29
CA SER A 34 -11.80 9.02 -27.12
C SER A 34 -10.79 8.77 -28.24
N GLY A 35 -11.27 8.52 -29.43
CA GLY A 35 -10.46 8.02 -30.51
C GLY A 35 -9.85 6.67 -30.13
N ASN A 36 -8.53 6.54 -30.19
CA ASN A 36 -7.80 5.32 -29.82
C ASN A 36 -7.38 5.28 -28.36
N SER A 37 -7.95 6.10 -27.50
CA SER A 37 -7.59 6.20 -26.09
C SER A 37 -8.51 5.41 -25.19
N VAL A 38 -7.92 4.59 -24.36
CA VAL A 38 -8.64 3.84 -23.30
C VAL A 38 -8.40 4.40 -21.91
N ILE A 39 -7.59 5.40 -21.76
CA ILE A 39 -7.21 5.99 -20.46
C ILE A 39 -7.41 7.50 -20.52
N PRO A 40 -8.56 8.00 -20.09
CA PRO A 40 -8.90 9.42 -20.25
C PRO A 40 -8.27 10.34 -19.21
N ASN A 41 -8.04 9.84 -17.98
CA ASN A 41 -7.49 10.62 -16.88
C ASN A 41 -7.05 9.73 -15.70
N CYS A 42 -6.49 10.36 -14.64
CA CYS A 42 -5.98 9.65 -13.48
C CYS A 42 -7.07 8.90 -12.69
N VAL A 43 -8.24 9.50 -12.51
CA VAL A 43 -9.34 8.89 -11.72
C VAL A 43 -9.96 7.71 -12.44
N GLY A 44 -10.23 7.83 -13.75
CA GLY A 44 -10.74 6.72 -14.56
C GLY A 44 -9.75 5.55 -14.59
N TYR A 45 -8.46 5.85 -14.78
CA TYR A 45 -7.40 4.85 -14.75
C TYR A 45 -7.30 4.14 -13.38
N ALA A 46 -7.16 4.90 -12.32
CA ALA A 46 -7.00 4.33 -10.98
C ALA A 46 -8.22 3.52 -10.56
N TRP A 47 -9.43 3.97 -10.89
CA TRP A 47 -10.67 3.24 -10.65
C TRP A 47 -10.69 1.90 -11.39
N GLY A 48 -10.37 1.90 -12.68
CA GLY A 48 -10.34 0.68 -13.48
C GLY A 48 -9.25 -0.29 -13.03
N ARG A 49 -8.05 0.20 -12.72
CA ARG A 49 -6.96 -0.66 -12.23
C ARG A 49 -7.29 -1.24 -10.85
N PHE A 50 -7.90 -0.46 -9.97
CA PHE A 50 -8.38 -0.96 -8.68
C PHE A 50 -9.44 -2.05 -8.85
N TYR A 51 -10.37 -1.88 -9.81
CA TYR A 51 -11.35 -2.90 -10.18
C TYR A 51 -10.68 -4.20 -10.67
N GLU A 52 -9.70 -4.10 -11.56
CA GLU A 52 -8.96 -5.25 -12.07
C GLU A 52 -8.31 -6.05 -10.94
N ILE A 53 -7.70 -5.36 -9.99
CA ILE A 53 -7.05 -5.97 -8.82
C ILE A 53 -8.11 -6.58 -7.88
N LEU A 54 -9.13 -5.83 -7.56
CA LEU A 54 -10.22 -6.25 -6.66
C LEU A 54 -11.02 -7.43 -7.25
N GLY A 55 -11.20 -7.44 -8.58
CA GLY A 55 -11.99 -8.45 -9.29
C GLY A 55 -13.51 -8.24 -9.23
N SER A 56 -13.95 -7.19 -8.54
CA SER A 56 -15.33 -6.73 -8.48
C SER A 56 -15.36 -5.20 -8.59
N ARG A 57 -16.52 -4.66 -8.97
CA ARG A 57 -16.67 -3.21 -9.16
C ARG A 57 -16.41 -2.45 -7.85
N PRO A 58 -15.45 -1.52 -7.81
CA PRO A 58 -15.14 -0.80 -6.59
C PRO A 58 -16.19 0.28 -6.25
N THR A 59 -16.24 0.61 -4.97
CA THR A 59 -17.05 1.71 -4.43
C THR A 59 -16.28 3.03 -4.34
N LEU A 60 -15.08 3.10 -4.95
CA LEU A 60 -14.26 4.30 -4.97
C LEU A 60 -15.04 5.52 -5.48
N SER A 61 -14.70 6.68 -4.93
CA SER A 61 -15.29 7.97 -5.27
C SER A 61 -15.28 8.24 -6.79
N ARG A 62 -16.30 8.94 -7.26
CA ARG A 62 -16.37 9.48 -8.63
C ARG A 62 -15.96 10.95 -8.70
N ALA A 63 -15.58 11.54 -7.58
CA ALA A 63 -15.16 12.93 -7.52
C ALA A 63 -13.79 13.13 -8.17
N ASN A 64 -13.35 14.38 -8.28
CA ASN A 64 -11.99 14.72 -8.66
C ASN A 64 -10.99 14.10 -7.70
N ALA A 65 -9.80 13.81 -8.19
CA ALA A 65 -8.74 13.08 -7.47
C ALA A 65 -8.43 13.64 -6.08
N GLU A 66 -8.44 14.92 -5.94
CA GLU A 66 -8.20 15.64 -4.68
C GLU A 66 -9.14 15.22 -3.54
N ASN A 67 -10.36 14.81 -3.88
CA ASN A 67 -11.40 14.46 -2.91
C ASN A 67 -11.41 12.95 -2.57
N TRP A 68 -10.62 12.13 -3.25
CA TRP A 68 -10.66 10.69 -3.06
C TRP A 68 -10.26 10.26 -1.67
N TYR A 69 -9.18 10.80 -1.15
CA TYR A 69 -8.67 10.42 0.16
C TYR A 69 -9.63 10.80 1.30
N GLY A 70 -10.28 11.96 1.20
CA GLY A 70 -11.24 12.43 2.20
C GLY A 70 -12.62 11.76 2.13
N ASN A 71 -12.96 11.12 1.00
CA ASN A 71 -14.24 10.46 0.85
C ASN A 71 -14.21 9.03 1.43
N THR A 72 -14.46 8.91 2.73
CA THR A 72 -14.40 7.64 3.47
C THR A 72 -15.66 6.78 3.33
N GLY A 73 -16.70 7.27 2.67
CA GLY A 73 -17.96 6.54 2.45
C GLY A 73 -17.82 5.32 1.54
N ASP A 74 -16.66 5.14 0.89
CA ASP A 74 -16.35 3.98 0.06
C ASP A 74 -15.99 2.71 0.86
N GLY A 75 -15.74 2.84 2.18
CA GLY A 75 -15.45 1.73 3.08
C GLY A 75 -14.01 1.20 3.01
N TYR A 76 -13.14 1.74 2.18
CA TYR A 76 -11.75 1.31 2.09
C TYR A 76 -10.88 1.92 3.18
N ARG A 77 -9.93 1.11 3.68
CA ARG A 77 -8.94 1.56 4.68
C ARG A 77 -7.97 2.58 4.07
N ARG A 78 -7.60 3.57 4.86
CA ARG A 78 -6.63 4.61 4.50
C ARG A 78 -5.45 4.64 5.46
N SER A 79 -4.26 4.93 4.96
CA SER A 79 -3.06 5.14 5.78
C SER A 79 -1.96 5.87 5.00
N ASN A 80 -0.86 6.20 5.69
CA ASN A 80 0.34 6.78 5.06
C ASN A 80 1.39 5.73 4.69
N VAL A 81 1.07 4.44 4.84
CA VAL A 81 1.96 3.32 4.51
C VAL A 81 1.48 2.69 3.20
N PRO A 82 2.32 2.54 2.17
CA PRO A 82 1.92 1.95 0.90
C PRO A 82 1.59 0.46 1.03
N SER A 83 0.69 -0.02 0.19
CA SER A 83 0.51 -1.44 -0.11
C SER A 83 0.35 -1.65 -1.61
N LEU A 84 0.65 -2.84 -2.11
CA LEU A 84 0.45 -3.17 -3.52
C LEU A 84 -1.01 -3.01 -3.91
N GLY A 85 -1.24 -2.44 -5.09
CA GLY A 85 -2.58 -2.16 -5.59
C GLY A 85 -3.32 -1.02 -4.91
N ALA A 86 -2.74 -0.37 -3.91
CA ALA A 86 -3.35 0.80 -3.29
C ALA A 86 -3.38 2.00 -4.24
N VAL A 87 -4.39 2.83 -4.08
CA VAL A 87 -4.42 4.16 -4.71
C VAL A 87 -3.60 5.11 -3.86
N ILE A 88 -2.59 5.73 -4.43
CA ILE A 88 -1.91 6.88 -3.83
C ILE A 88 -2.63 8.16 -4.24
N CYS A 89 -2.84 9.08 -3.30
CA CYS A 89 -3.62 10.30 -3.49
C CYS A 89 -2.80 11.55 -3.19
N TRP A 90 -2.96 12.56 -4.05
CA TRP A 90 -2.40 13.90 -3.87
C TRP A 90 -3.44 14.96 -4.14
N ALA A 91 -3.54 15.95 -3.24
CA ALA A 91 -4.25 17.19 -3.50
C ALA A 91 -3.38 18.12 -4.32
N LYS A 92 -3.99 18.86 -5.23
CA LYS A 92 -3.30 19.93 -5.93
C LYS A 92 -3.39 21.19 -5.08
N GLY A 93 -2.26 21.75 -4.71
CA GLY A 93 -2.22 23.03 -4.01
C GLY A 93 -2.95 24.12 -4.79
N LYS A 94 -3.25 25.22 -4.13
CA LYS A 94 -3.91 26.39 -4.76
C LYS A 94 -3.16 26.81 -6.03
N VAL A 95 -3.85 26.72 -7.16
CA VAL A 95 -3.38 27.30 -8.42
C VAL A 95 -4.18 28.58 -8.60
N GLY A 96 -3.56 29.73 -8.35
CA GLY A 96 -4.26 31.01 -8.36
C GLY A 96 -5.19 31.18 -7.16
N VAL A 97 -6.45 31.46 -7.40
CA VAL A 97 -7.48 31.63 -6.36
C VAL A 97 -8.31 30.36 -6.23
N GLY A 98 -8.11 29.65 -5.14
CA GLY A 98 -8.90 28.43 -4.82
C GLY A 98 -8.22 27.12 -5.19
N SER A 99 -8.78 25.99 -4.70
CA SER A 99 -8.48 24.64 -5.16
C SER A 99 -9.32 24.35 -6.40
N ASP A 100 -8.71 23.74 -7.43
CA ASP A 100 -9.46 23.30 -8.60
C ASP A 100 -10.06 21.90 -8.44
N GLY A 101 -9.83 21.24 -7.29
CA GLY A 101 -10.31 19.88 -6.99
C GLY A 101 -9.70 18.79 -7.87
N ALA A 102 -8.76 19.11 -8.75
CA ALA A 102 -8.23 18.16 -9.71
C ALA A 102 -7.33 17.12 -9.05
N GLY A 103 -6.34 17.52 -8.29
CA GLY A 103 -5.41 16.58 -7.63
C GLY A 103 -4.79 15.55 -8.57
N HIS A 104 -4.26 14.47 -7.99
CA HIS A 104 -3.80 13.31 -8.74
C HIS A 104 -3.96 12.02 -7.93
N VAL A 105 -4.27 10.93 -8.64
CA VAL A 105 -4.28 9.56 -8.09
C VAL A 105 -3.54 8.63 -9.02
N ALA A 106 -2.88 7.62 -8.44
CA ALA A 106 -2.15 6.59 -9.17
C ALA A 106 -2.23 5.25 -8.43
N ILE A 107 -1.82 4.17 -9.05
CA ILE A 107 -1.83 2.84 -8.43
C ILE A 107 -0.41 2.41 -8.09
N VAL A 108 -0.22 1.89 -6.88
CA VAL A 108 1.06 1.31 -6.44
C VAL A 108 1.23 -0.06 -7.08
N GLU A 109 2.19 -0.18 -7.99
CA GLU A 109 2.48 -1.42 -8.72
C GLU A 109 3.67 -2.19 -8.14
N GLU A 110 4.57 -1.51 -7.43
CA GLU A 110 5.74 -2.10 -6.82
C GLU A 110 6.11 -1.33 -5.54
N ILE A 111 6.60 -2.04 -4.54
CA ILE A 111 7.21 -1.46 -3.35
C ILE A 111 8.62 -2.02 -3.26
N LYS A 112 9.62 -1.15 -3.36
CA LYS A 112 11.03 -1.52 -3.30
C LYS A 112 11.47 -1.79 -1.86
N PRO A 113 12.57 -2.53 -1.64
CA PRO A 113 13.07 -2.82 -0.30
C PRO A 113 13.36 -1.59 0.57
N ASN A 114 13.77 -0.47 -0.04
CA ASN A 114 14.00 0.80 0.65
C ASN A 114 12.69 1.57 0.96
N GLY A 115 11.54 1.03 0.57
CA GLY A 115 10.22 1.63 0.74
C GLY A 115 9.81 2.62 -0.35
N ASP A 116 10.61 2.84 -1.38
CA ASP A 116 10.19 3.57 -2.57
C ASP A 116 9.10 2.80 -3.30
N ILE A 117 8.21 3.51 -3.96
CA ILE A 117 7.13 2.90 -4.72
C ILE A 117 7.24 3.20 -6.21
N VAL A 118 6.82 2.25 -7.02
CA VAL A 118 6.60 2.46 -8.46
C VAL A 118 5.11 2.46 -8.71
N THR A 119 4.63 3.50 -9.36
CA THR A 119 3.20 3.68 -9.64
C THR A 119 2.91 3.66 -11.12
N SER A 120 1.72 3.20 -11.47
CA SER A 120 1.13 3.37 -12.79
C SER A 120 0.15 4.53 -12.78
N ASN A 121 0.20 5.37 -13.79
CA ASN A 121 -0.44 6.67 -13.85
C ASN A 121 -1.15 6.91 -15.17
N SER A 122 -2.12 7.82 -15.16
CA SER A 122 -2.73 8.43 -16.35
C SER A 122 -3.03 9.90 -16.08
N GLY A 123 -3.04 10.74 -17.11
CA GLY A 123 -3.25 12.19 -16.97
C GLY A 123 -4.34 12.74 -17.89
N TYR A 124 -5.12 13.68 -17.38
CA TYR A 124 -6.11 14.40 -18.17
C TYR A 124 -5.42 15.38 -19.13
N LYS A 125 -5.77 15.32 -20.41
CA LYS A 125 -5.14 16.12 -21.50
C LYS A 125 -3.61 16.05 -21.50
N SER A 126 -3.04 14.96 -20.99
CA SER A 126 -1.64 14.74 -20.77
C SER A 126 -1.27 13.33 -21.23
N LYS A 127 -0.14 12.80 -20.73
CA LYS A 127 0.28 11.43 -21.02
C LYS A 127 -0.75 10.44 -20.48
N ARG A 128 -1.16 9.49 -21.33
CA ARG A 128 -2.25 8.55 -21.01
C ARG A 128 -1.85 7.42 -20.10
N PHE A 129 -0.58 7.04 -20.17
CA PHE A 129 -0.01 6.03 -19.30
C PHE A 129 1.48 6.30 -19.10
N TRP A 130 1.95 6.21 -17.87
CA TRP A 130 3.37 6.17 -17.54
C TRP A 130 3.61 5.50 -16.19
N MET A 131 4.83 4.99 -16.02
CA MET A 131 5.31 4.52 -14.73
C MET A 131 6.15 5.61 -14.07
N GLN A 132 6.03 5.75 -12.74
CA GLN A 132 6.78 6.75 -11.98
C GLN A 132 7.19 6.18 -10.64
N THR A 133 8.44 6.50 -10.22
CA THR A 133 8.92 6.18 -8.87
C THR A 133 8.72 7.38 -7.97
N PHE A 134 8.20 7.14 -6.77
CA PHE A 134 8.16 8.09 -5.67
C PHE A 134 8.96 7.54 -4.51
N THR A 135 9.79 8.38 -3.88
CA THR A 135 10.69 7.95 -2.82
C THR A 135 10.06 8.10 -1.45
N LYS A 136 10.32 7.11 -0.58
CA LYS A 136 9.92 7.18 0.83
C LYS A 136 10.59 8.36 1.53
N ALA A 137 11.85 8.65 1.21
CA ALA A 137 12.61 9.75 1.80
C ALA A 137 11.97 11.13 1.54
N SER A 138 11.29 11.30 0.39
CA SER A 138 10.55 12.54 0.08
C SER A 138 9.11 12.55 0.62
N GLY A 139 8.70 11.53 1.38
CA GLY A 139 7.32 11.35 1.80
C GLY A 139 6.35 11.14 0.63
N TYR A 140 6.82 10.52 -0.45
CA TYR A 140 6.06 10.31 -1.71
C TYR A 140 5.56 11.61 -2.34
N SER A 141 6.32 12.68 -2.18
CA SER A 141 5.95 14.01 -2.68
C SER A 141 5.93 14.07 -4.21
N MET A 142 5.02 14.87 -4.73
CA MET A 142 4.94 15.25 -6.13
C MET A 142 4.94 16.76 -6.24
N ARG A 143 5.79 17.32 -7.13
CA ARG A 143 5.96 18.76 -7.26
C ARG A 143 4.63 19.47 -7.55
N GLY A 144 4.27 20.44 -6.72
CA GLY A 144 3.03 21.23 -6.86
C GLY A 144 1.78 20.52 -6.31
N TYR A 145 1.95 19.39 -5.60
CA TYR A 145 0.87 18.63 -4.99
C TYR A 145 1.19 18.33 -3.52
N THR A 146 0.14 18.11 -2.73
CA THR A 146 0.25 17.69 -1.33
C THR A 146 -0.13 16.22 -1.23
N PHE A 147 0.78 15.39 -0.72
CA PHE A 147 0.51 13.98 -0.45
C PHE A 147 -0.58 13.85 0.63
N GLN A 148 -1.60 13.02 0.36
CA GLN A 148 -2.71 12.79 1.27
C GLN A 148 -2.64 11.40 1.92
N GLY A 149 -2.16 10.38 1.22
CA GLY A 149 -2.06 9.00 1.71
C GLY A 149 -2.46 7.97 0.67
N PHE A 150 -2.73 6.76 1.15
CA PHE A 150 -3.09 5.58 0.35
C PHE A 150 -4.48 5.08 0.70
N ILE A 151 -5.27 4.71 -0.31
CA ILE A 151 -6.53 3.96 -0.19
C ILE A 151 -6.22 2.50 -0.53
N HIS A 152 -6.48 1.59 0.40
CA HIS A 152 -6.04 0.21 0.28
C HIS A 152 -7.08 -0.70 -0.36
N GLN A 153 -6.61 -1.74 -1.04
CA GLN A 153 -7.43 -2.89 -1.38
C GLN A 153 -7.96 -3.53 -0.08
N PRO A 154 -9.20 -4.08 -0.07
CA PRO A 154 -9.76 -4.70 1.12
C PRO A 154 -9.02 -5.97 1.54
N ASP A 155 -8.54 -6.74 0.56
CA ASP A 155 -7.81 -7.98 0.79
C ASP A 155 -6.29 -7.76 0.78
N ALA A 156 -5.58 -8.61 1.53
CA ALA A 156 -4.14 -8.67 1.43
C ALA A 156 -3.71 -9.10 0.02
N ILE A 157 -2.86 -8.29 -0.60
CA ILE A 157 -2.30 -8.59 -1.92
C ILE A 157 -0.90 -9.16 -1.73
N GLU A 158 -0.67 -10.37 -2.26
CA GLU A 158 0.63 -11.00 -2.26
C GLU A 158 1.48 -10.45 -3.42
N ALA A 159 2.75 -10.12 -3.14
CA ALA A 159 3.69 -9.71 -4.17
C ALA A 159 3.88 -10.82 -5.21
N PRO A 160 4.09 -10.48 -6.50
CA PRO A 160 4.37 -11.47 -7.52
C PRO A 160 5.67 -12.20 -7.21
N THR A 161 5.63 -13.52 -7.23
CA THR A 161 6.84 -14.34 -7.21
C THR A 161 7.52 -14.23 -8.58
N THR A 162 8.41 -13.27 -8.77
CA THR A 162 9.32 -13.27 -9.92
C THR A 162 10.43 -14.28 -9.65
N GLY A 163 10.53 -15.28 -10.49
CA GLY A 163 11.67 -16.18 -10.49
C GLY A 163 12.99 -15.44 -10.71
N THR A 164 14.00 -15.91 -9.99
CA THR A 164 15.44 -15.58 -10.05
C THR A 164 15.82 -14.14 -9.72
N THR A 165 16.19 -13.88 -8.55
CA THR A 165 17.46 -13.75 -7.84
C THR A 165 17.17 -13.26 -6.43
N ASP A 166 17.55 -14.02 -5.45
CA ASP A 166 17.86 -13.69 -4.06
C ASP A 166 17.26 -12.41 -3.44
N PHE A 167 15.95 -12.24 -3.49
CA PHE A 167 15.24 -11.56 -2.44
C PHE A 167 14.66 -12.65 -1.55
N VAL A 168 15.38 -12.87 -0.47
CA VAL A 168 14.88 -13.65 0.64
C VAL A 168 13.43 -13.20 0.88
N LYS A 169 12.50 -14.06 0.51
CA LYS A 169 11.16 -14.09 1.02
C LYS A 169 11.32 -14.19 2.53
N THR A 170 11.28 -13.07 3.23
CA THR A 170 11.03 -13.08 4.66
C THR A 170 9.52 -13.07 4.89
N ASP A 171 8.82 -14.08 4.34
CA ASP A 171 8.22 -15.05 5.23
C ASP A 171 9.39 -15.66 5.98
N GLY A 172 9.90 -14.97 6.96
CA GLY A 172 10.68 -15.62 8.01
C GLY A 172 9.72 -16.70 8.47
N ASP A 173 10.08 -17.96 8.22
CA ASP A 173 9.28 -19.09 8.63
C ASP A 173 8.78 -18.80 10.02
N VAL A 174 7.49 -18.39 10.13
CA VAL A 174 6.88 -18.17 11.44
C VAL A 174 6.84 -19.55 12.05
N LYS A 175 7.87 -19.86 12.80
CA LYS A 175 8.00 -21.11 13.47
C LYS A 175 7.23 -21.03 14.77
N THR A 176 6.12 -21.72 14.87
CA THR A 176 5.49 -21.97 16.15
C THR A 176 6.48 -22.70 17.04
N VAL A 177 6.75 -22.15 18.21
CA VAL A 177 7.69 -22.74 19.18
C VAL A 177 6.93 -23.19 20.42
N THR A 178 7.50 -24.17 21.14
CA THR A 178 7.06 -24.44 22.51
C THR A 178 7.16 -23.13 23.28
N PRO A 179 6.06 -22.67 23.91
CA PRO A 179 6.05 -21.39 24.62
C PRO A 179 7.18 -21.28 25.63
N TYR A 180 7.94 -20.22 25.55
CA TYR A 180 9.02 -19.92 26.51
C TYR A 180 8.94 -18.47 26.99
N ARG A 181 9.62 -18.18 28.06
CA ARG A 181 9.62 -16.87 28.70
C ARG A 181 10.90 -16.09 28.36
N VAL A 182 10.72 -14.78 28.17
CA VAL A 182 11.83 -13.85 28.01
C VAL A 182 11.67 -12.69 28.99
N LYS A 183 12.78 -12.18 29.50
CA LYS A 183 12.84 -10.93 30.29
C LYS A 183 13.31 -9.81 29.37
N ILE A 184 12.58 -8.71 29.31
CA ILE A 184 12.96 -7.54 28.53
C ILE A 184 14.14 -6.83 29.16
N THR A 185 15.10 -6.43 28.32
CA THR A 185 16.34 -5.75 28.72
C THR A 185 16.41 -4.29 28.30
N ALA A 186 15.53 -3.87 27.38
CA ALA A 186 15.45 -2.49 26.93
C ALA A 186 14.51 -1.67 27.83
N ASP A 187 14.82 -0.39 28.01
CA ASP A 187 13.97 0.57 28.74
C ASP A 187 12.65 0.85 28.01
N SER A 188 12.67 0.74 26.68
CA SER A 188 11.48 0.90 25.83
C SER A 188 11.59 -0.02 24.61
N LEU A 189 10.67 -0.96 24.46
CA LEU A 189 10.65 -1.93 23.36
C LEU A 189 9.32 -1.85 22.60
N ARG A 190 9.39 -1.50 21.32
CA ARG A 190 8.20 -1.41 20.46
C ARG A 190 7.65 -2.79 20.12
N ILE A 191 6.34 -2.95 20.27
CA ILE A 191 5.61 -4.10 19.76
C ILE A 191 5.17 -3.77 18.32
N ARG A 192 5.42 -4.68 17.39
CA ARG A 192 5.11 -4.52 15.97
C ARG A 192 4.03 -5.49 15.53
N ARG A 193 3.22 -5.10 14.56
CA ARG A 193 2.17 -5.97 14.00
C ARG A 193 2.76 -7.22 13.35
N GLU A 194 3.87 -7.08 12.63
CA GLU A 194 4.60 -8.12 11.94
C GLU A 194 6.08 -8.11 12.36
N PRO A 195 6.85 -9.19 12.16
CA PRO A 195 8.24 -9.31 12.55
C PRO A 195 9.17 -8.43 11.70
N SER A 196 9.02 -7.12 11.83
CA SER A 196 9.77 -6.13 11.05
C SER A 196 9.74 -4.76 11.70
N THR A 197 10.86 -4.03 11.69
CA THR A 197 10.91 -2.61 12.06
C THR A 197 10.11 -1.72 11.12
N ASN A 198 9.78 -2.19 9.93
CA ASN A 198 8.93 -1.49 8.96
C ASN A 198 7.43 -1.68 9.21
N SER A 199 7.07 -2.60 10.11
CA SER A 199 5.67 -2.86 10.46
C SER A 199 5.12 -1.82 11.44
N ALA A 200 3.80 -1.66 11.44
CA ALA A 200 3.12 -0.74 12.35
C ALA A 200 3.39 -1.09 13.81
N ILE A 201 3.58 -0.07 14.65
CA ILE A 201 3.68 -0.21 16.10
C ILE A 201 2.27 -0.47 16.64
N THR A 202 2.10 -1.54 17.41
CA THR A 202 0.84 -1.91 18.06
C THR A 202 0.86 -1.67 19.56
N GLY A 203 2.03 -1.37 20.12
CA GLY A 203 2.24 -1.06 21.52
C GLY A 203 3.71 -0.82 21.85
N VAL A 204 3.98 -0.50 23.09
CA VAL A 204 5.32 -0.33 23.65
C VAL A 204 5.37 -1.05 25.00
N ILE A 205 6.49 -1.73 25.27
CA ILE A 205 6.84 -2.28 26.58
C ILE A 205 7.83 -1.29 27.20
N GLU A 206 7.49 -0.76 28.34
CA GLU A 206 8.31 0.21 29.10
C GLU A 206 8.76 -0.34 30.46
N ASP A 207 8.59 -1.64 30.66
CA ASP A 207 9.03 -2.34 31.84
C ASP A 207 10.07 -3.41 31.47
N HIS A 208 10.84 -3.87 32.45
CA HIS A 208 11.73 -5.03 32.33
C HIS A 208 10.98 -6.33 32.66
N GLY A 209 9.72 -6.41 32.28
CA GLY A 209 8.81 -7.51 32.57
C GLY A 209 9.20 -8.81 31.89
N VAL A 210 8.46 -9.86 32.24
CA VAL A 210 8.62 -11.19 31.66
C VAL A 210 7.44 -11.50 30.77
N TYR A 211 7.75 -11.83 29.52
CA TYR A 211 6.78 -12.08 28.47
C TYR A 211 6.91 -13.49 27.90
N THR A 212 5.82 -14.07 27.43
CA THR A 212 5.81 -15.40 26.83
C THR A 212 5.82 -15.28 25.31
N ILE A 213 6.76 -15.97 24.67
CA ILE A 213 6.89 -16.09 23.22
C ILE A 213 6.23 -17.40 22.76
N VAL A 214 5.44 -17.35 21.71
CA VAL A 214 4.71 -18.51 21.14
C VAL A 214 5.09 -18.81 19.69
N ALA A 215 5.77 -17.88 19.01
CA ALA A 215 6.32 -18.10 17.68
C ALA A 215 7.55 -17.22 17.48
N GLU A 216 8.43 -17.64 16.58
CA GLU A 216 9.62 -16.92 16.15
C GLU A 216 9.61 -16.69 14.65
N ALA A 217 10.23 -15.60 14.19
CA ALA A 217 10.42 -15.31 12.79
C ALA A 217 11.67 -14.46 12.57
N HIS A 218 12.34 -14.64 11.44
CA HIS A 218 13.33 -13.69 10.95
C HIS A 218 12.66 -12.53 10.22
N GLY A 219 13.21 -11.34 10.34
CA GLY A 219 12.66 -10.17 9.65
C GLY A 219 13.51 -8.91 9.83
N PRO A 220 13.29 -7.89 9.00
CA PRO A 220 14.09 -6.67 9.02
C PRO A 220 14.15 -6.00 10.40
N GLY A 221 15.35 -5.61 10.81
CA GLY A 221 15.58 -4.78 12.00
C GLY A 221 15.70 -5.52 13.32
N ALA A 222 15.80 -6.84 13.29
CA ALA A 222 16.22 -7.69 14.41
C ALA A 222 16.82 -8.99 13.90
N THR A 223 17.70 -9.60 14.72
CA THR A 223 18.23 -10.94 14.44
C THR A 223 17.12 -11.99 14.48
N LEU A 224 16.21 -11.85 15.43
CA LEU A 224 15.05 -12.71 15.59
C LEU A 224 13.90 -11.94 16.22
N TRP A 225 12.68 -12.20 15.75
CA TRP A 225 11.44 -11.66 16.29
C TRP A 225 10.69 -12.73 17.06
N GLY A 226 10.10 -12.36 18.20
CA GLY A 226 9.25 -13.23 19.00
C GLY A 226 7.80 -12.73 19.05
N LYS A 227 6.85 -13.62 18.76
CA LYS A 227 5.42 -13.32 18.87
C LYS A 227 4.97 -13.44 20.31
N LEU A 228 4.38 -12.39 20.83
CA LEU A 228 3.82 -12.38 22.19
C LEU A 228 2.57 -13.28 22.28
N LYS A 229 2.48 -14.07 23.33
CA LYS A 229 1.29 -14.91 23.64
C LYS A 229 0.00 -14.10 23.75
N SER A 230 0.09 -12.83 24.16
CA SER A 230 -1.06 -11.92 24.24
C SER A 230 -1.73 -11.64 22.88
N GLY A 231 -1.06 -11.95 21.78
CA GLY A 231 -1.55 -11.64 20.43
C GLY A 231 -1.36 -10.19 19.99
N VAL A 232 -0.84 -9.30 20.84
CA VAL A 232 -0.67 -7.87 20.54
C VAL A 232 0.32 -7.63 19.40
N GLY A 233 1.29 -8.53 19.22
CA GLY A 233 2.24 -8.42 18.11
C GLY A 233 3.58 -9.10 18.37
N TRP A 234 4.62 -8.58 17.72
CA TRP A 234 5.99 -9.08 17.68
C TRP A 234 6.96 -8.13 18.35
N ILE A 235 7.94 -8.66 19.06
CA ILE A 235 9.05 -7.90 19.64
C ILE A 235 10.37 -8.41 19.10
N SER A 236 11.38 -7.52 19.02
CA SER A 236 12.76 -7.94 18.76
C SER A 236 13.30 -8.71 19.95
N LEU A 237 13.79 -9.92 19.71
CA LEU A 237 14.45 -10.74 20.74
C LEU A 237 15.88 -10.30 21.02
N ASP A 238 16.46 -9.40 20.22
CA ASP A 238 17.77 -8.80 20.51
C ASP A 238 17.76 -7.99 21.81
N TRP A 239 16.58 -7.59 22.27
CA TRP A 239 16.34 -6.83 23.50
C TRP A 239 15.62 -7.65 24.56
N ALA A 240 15.77 -8.97 24.53
CA ALA A 240 15.13 -9.89 25.45
C ALA A 240 16.03 -11.06 25.80
N LYS A 241 16.14 -11.38 27.09
CA LYS A 241 16.88 -12.52 27.59
C LYS A 241 15.95 -13.70 27.83
N LYS A 242 16.23 -14.83 27.20
CA LYS A 242 15.50 -16.08 27.43
C LYS A 242 15.74 -16.59 28.85
N LEU A 243 14.65 -17.05 29.51
CA LEU A 243 14.63 -17.60 30.86
C LEU A 243 14.59 -19.11 30.83
#